data_faef5abe93f5d57433ef0924d12ff628
#
_entry.id   faef5abe93f5d57433ef0924d12ff628
#
_cell.length_a   1.000
_cell.length_b   1.000
_cell.length_c   1.000
_cell.angle_alpha   90.00
_cell.angle_beta   90.00
_cell.angle_gamma   90.00
#
_symmetry.space_group_name_H-M   'P 1'
#
loop_
_entity.id
_entity.type
_entity.pdbx_description
1 polymer ?
#
loop_
_entity_poly.entity_id
_entity_poly.type
_entity_poly.pdbx_seq_one_letter_code
_entity_poly.pdbx_strand_id
1 'polypeptide(L)'
;MQVAVVWNYDHKGVVNRFGRSRPKDDEDRKIVKRMVAALQESGHETLLCEGDKGLLATLERFMPPDPQARPSGMVFNMAAGIQGECRLTHVPAMLEMAGIPYTGSSPLGHGLALDKVITKRLIRDSGVPTPNFRVMRRGTEGTGDLRFPVVVKPRHESSSFGLQLVHEPARLRQAVEVIVTQYAQDALVEEYIEGREITVALLGNGELEVLPLVEQDFGDRETHLISWEDKMHMAVAEPRQTCPA
;
A
#
# COMPACT_ATOMS: atom_id res chain seq x y z
N MET A 1 -13.69 -23.36 -6.35
CA MET A 1 -14.54 -22.18 -6.58
C MET A 1 -13.87 -21.25 -7.58
N GLN A 2 -14.61 -20.30 -8.15
CA GLN A 2 -14.04 -19.27 -9.03
C GLN A 2 -13.38 -18.16 -8.23
N VAL A 3 -12.14 -17.80 -8.58
CA VAL A 3 -11.38 -16.73 -7.92
C VAL A 3 -10.77 -15.82 -8.98
N ALA A 4 -11.22 -14.59 -9.05
CA ALA A 4 -10.62 -13.60 -9.92
C ALA A 4 -9.48 -12.86 -9.18
N VAL A 5 -8.26 -12.91 -9.71
CA VAL A 5 -7.14 -12.11 -9.20
C VAL A 5 -7.13 -10.78 -9.92
N VAL A 6 -7.39 -9.71 -9.20
CA VAL A 6 -7.49 -8.35 -9.75
C VAL A 6 -6.25 -7.55 -9.39
N TRP A 7 -5.60 -6.94 -10.39
CA TRP A 7 -4.43 -6.10 -10.20
C TRP A 7 -4.38 -4.95 -11.20
N ASN A 8 -3.37 -4.09 -11.13
CA ASN A 8 -3.20 -2.98 -12.06
C ASN A 8 -1.81 -3.02 -12.70
N TYR A 9 -1.75 -3.35 -14.00
CA TYR A 9 -0.50 -3.39 -14.75
C TYR A 9 -0.52 -2.49 -15.99
N ASP A 10 -1.54 -2.61 -16.84
CA ASP A 10 -1.56 -1.97 -18.16
C ASP A 10 -2.16 -0.57 -18.16
N HIS A 11 -3.05 -0.26 -17.24
CA HIS A 11 -3.76 1.01 -17.12
C HIS A 11 -4.46 1.45 -18.42
N LYS A 12 -4.92 0.49 -19.23
CA LYS A 12 -5.54 0.77 -20.54
C LYS A 12 -6.94 1.36 -20.43
N GLY A 13 -7.65 1.10 -19.36
CA GLY A 13 -9.01 1.57 -19.14
C GLY A 13 -9.15 3.06 -18.79
N VAL A 14 -8.06 3.83 -18.77
CA VAL A 14 -8.05 5.24 -18.37
C VAL A 14 -8.43 6.12 -19.55
N VAL A 15 -9.50 6.92 -19.39
CA VAL A 15 -9.95 7.89 -20.41
C VAL A 15 -9.03 9.10 -20.44
N ASN A 16 -8.68 9.63 -19.27
CA ASN A 16 -7.80 10.76 -19.12
C ASN A 16 -6.84 10.54 -17.95
N ARG A 17 -5.55 10.82 -18.16
CA ARG A 17 -4.54 10.66 -17.11
C ARG A 17 -4.33 11.98 -16.39
N PHE A 18 -4.29 11.91 -15.06
CA PHE A 18 -3.90 13.01 -14.18
C PHE A 18 -2.95 12.48 -13.10
N GLY A 19 -2.02 13.36 -12.70
CA GLY A 19 -0.99 12.98 -11.75
C GLY A 19 0.06 12.04 -12.34
N ARG A 20 0.92 11.53 -11.48
CA ARG A 20 1.99 10.60 -11.85
C ARG A 20 1.47 9.17 -11.77
N SER A 21 1.68 8.38 -12.82
CA SER A 21 1.45 6.94 -12.75
C SER A 21 2.62 6.28 -12.03
N ARG A 22 2.32 5.28 -11.18
CA ARG A 22 3.34 4.43 -10.58
C ARG A 22 4.13 3.72 -11.69
N PRO A 23 5.46 3.57 -11.54
CA PRO A 23 6.23 2.74 -12.47
C PRO A 23 5.64 1.33 -12.53
N LYS A 24 5.65 0.72 -13.71
CA LYS A 24 5.35 -0.70 -13.85
C LYS A 24 6.47 -1.47 -13.19
N ASP A 25 6.10 -2.48 -12.40
CA ASP A 25 7.06 -3.31 -11.70
C ASP A 25 6.92 -4.77 -12.16
N ASP A 26 8.03 -5.33 -12.65
CA ASP A 26 8.07 -6.73 -13.06
C ASP A 26 8.06 -7.68 -11.85
N GLU A 27 8.49 -7.24 -10.67
CA GLU A 27 8.39 -8.03 -9.44
C GLU A 27 6.92 -8.17 -9.00
N ASP A 28 6.13 -7.10 -9.03
CA ASP A 28 4.67 -7.18 -8.82
C ASP A 28 4.04 -8.24 -9.75
N ARG A 29 4.49 -8.30 -11.00
CA ARG A 29 4.00 -9.30 -11.96
C ARG A 29 4.37 -10.73 -11.58
N LYS A 30 5.57 -10.97 -11.05
CA LYS A 30 5.99 -12.29 -10.57
C LYS A 30 5.16 -12.72 -9.36
N ILE A 31 4.94 -11.82 -8.41
CA ILE A 31 4.11 -12.06 -7.22
C ILE A 31 2.69 -12.46 -7.62
N VAL A 32 2.06 -11.69 -8.52
CA VAL A 32 0.71 -11.99 -9.01
C VAL A 32 0.62 -13.34 -9.69
N LYS A 33 1.61 -13.69 -10.54
CA LYS A 33 1.66 -15.01 -11.18
C LYS A 33 1.80 -16.15 -10.18
N ARG A 34 2.64 -15.99 -9.15
CA ARG A 34 2.78 -16.97 -8.06
C ARG A 34 1.47 -17.15 -7.30
N MET A 35 0.74 -16.06 -7.03
CA MET A 35 -0.56 -16.13 -6.38
C MET A 35 -1.59 -16.89 -7.22
N VAL A 36 -1.66 -16.60 -8.54
CA VAL A 36 -2.54 -17.34 -9.46
C VAL A 36 -2.21 -18.82 -9.47
N ALA A 37 -0.92 -19.18 -9.56
CA ALA A 37 -0.47 -20.57 -9.54
C ALA A 37 -0.87 -21.28 -8.23
N ALA A 38 -0.64 -20.67 -7.08
CA ALA A 38 -1.01 -21.23 -5.78
C ALA A 38 -2.52 -21.48 -5.63
N LEU A 39 -3.35 -20.56 -6.14
CA LEU A 39 -4.81 -20.73 -6.16
C LEU A 39 -5.23 -21.89 -7.08
N GLN A 40 -4.59 -22.04 -8.25
CA GLN A 40 -4.85 -23.16 -9.18
C GLN A 40 -4.44 -24.50 -8.57
N GLU A 41 -3.26 -24.58 -7.93
CA GLU A 41 -2.78 -25.76 -7.21
C GLU A 41 -3.73 -26.15 -6.07
N SER A 42 -4.39 -25.16 -5.46
CA SER A 42 -5.43 -25.37 -4.45
C SER A 42 -6.81 -25.77 -5.01
N GLY A 43 -6.91 -26.01 -6.32
CA GLY A 43 -8.13 -26.49 -6.98
C GLY A 43 -9.15 -25.39 -7.28
N HIS A 44 -8.73 -24.12 -7.35
CA HIS A 44 -9.59 -23.01 -7.76
C HIS A 44 -9.49 -22.75 -9.25
N GLU A 45 -10.63 -22.44 -9.88
CA GLU A 45 -10.67 -21.86 -11.22
C GLU A 45 -10.31 -20.39 -11.11
N THR A 46 -9.27 -19.94 -11.85
CA THR A 46 -8.75 -18.58 -11.69
C THR A 46 -8.81 -17.74 -12.95
N LEU A 47 -9.07 -16.45 -12.79
CA LEU A 47 -8.97 -15.43 -13.82
C LEU A 47 -8.06 -14.30 -13.34
N LEU A 48 -7.02 -13.97 -14.13
CA LEU A 48 -6.24 -12.76 -13.89
C LEU A 48 -6.81 -11.62 -14.74
N CYS A 49 -7.20 -10.51 -14.10
CA CYS A 49 -7.80 -9.37 -14.81
C CYS A 49 -7.33 -8.02 -14.26
N GLU A 50 -7.47 -7.00 -15.10
CA GLU A 50 -7.12 -5.61 -14.77
C GLU A 50 -8.22 -4.97 -13.91
N GLY A 51 -7.82 -4.25 -12.85
CA GLY A 51 -8.71 -3.47 -11.99
C GLY A 51 -9.04 -2.10 -12.59
N ASP A 52 -9.66 -2.09 -13.77
CA ASP A 52 -10.04 -0.90 -14.51
C ASP A 52 -11.57 -0.76 -14.69
N LYS A 53 -12.01 0.17 -15.52
CA LYS A 53 -13.45 0.41 -15.80
C LYS A 53 -14.17 -0.77 -16.44
N GLY A 54 -13.46 -1.76 -16.97
CA GLY A 54 -14.03 -2.98 -17.55
C GLY A 54 -14.17 -4.13 -16.55
N LEU A 55 -13.73 -3.95 -15.32
CA LEU A 55 -13.65 -5.00 -14.31
C LEU A 55 -15.01 -5.70 -14.10
N LEU A 56 -16.08 -4.97 -13.82
CA LEU A 56 -17.38 -5.57 -13.49
C LEU A 56 -17.91 -6.44 -14.63
N ALA A 57 -17.85 -5.97 -15.89
CA ALA A 57 -18.27 -6.75 -17.04
C ALA A 57 -17.40 -8.01 -17.25
N THR A 58 -16.15 -7.98 -16.83
CA THR A 58 -15.25 -9.14 -16.87
C THR A 58 -15.62 -10.15 -15.79
N LEU A 59 -15.92 -9.69 -14.59
CA LEU A 59 -16.33 -10.53 -13.48
C LEU A 59 -17.70 -11.18 -13.71
N GLU A 60 -18.67 -10.45 -14.25
CA GLU A 60 -19.99 -10.98 -14.60
C GLU A 60 -19.91 -12.16 -15.61
N ARG A 61 -18.97 -12.11 -16.54
CA ARG A 61 -18.75 -13.21 -17.48
C ARG A 61 -18.05 -14.41 -16.86
N PHE A 62 -17.10 -14.16 -15.95
CA PHE A 62 -16.30 -15.22 -15.33
C PHE A 62 -17.04 -15.91 -14.20
N MET A 63 -17.69 -15.15 -13.34
CA MET A 63 -18.42 -15.65 -12.17
C MET A 63 -19.82 -14.99 -12.09
N PRO A 64 -20.74 -15.39 -13.01
CA PRO A 64 -22.09 -14.88 -12.97
C PRO A 64 -22.77 -15.26 -11.66
N PRO A 65 -23.67 -14.42 -11.12
CA PRO A 65 -24.43 -14.78 -9.92
C PRO A 65 -25.28 -16.03 -10.18
N ASP A 66 -25.49 -16.82 -9.14
CA ASP A 66 -26.40 -17.96 -9.22
C ASP A 66 -27.88 -17.48 -9.38
N PRO A 67 -28.85 -18.39 -9.65
CA PRO A 67 -30.25 -18.03 -9.81
C PRO A 67 -30.88 -17.33 -8.59
N GLN A 68 -30.25 -17.44 -7.42
CA GLN A 68 -30.64 -16.75 -6.18
C GLN A 68 -29.85 -15.46 -5.96
N ALA A 69 -29.14 -14.96 -6.98
CA ALA A 69 -28.29 -13.78 -6.93
C ALA A 69 -27.17 -13.85 -5.88
N ARG A 70 -26.71 -15.06 -5.53
CA ARG A 70 -25.56 -15.26 -4.63
C ARG A 70 -24.26 -15.27 -5.45
N PRO A 71 -23.16 -14.74 -4.89
CA PRO A 71 -21.86 -14.78 -5.56
C PRO A 71 -21.41 -16.21 -5.85
N SER A 72 -21.03 -16.51 -7.08
CA SER A 72 -20.48 -17.83 -7.48
C SER A 72 -18.98 -17.96 -7.22
N GLY A 73 -18.31 -16.86 -6.90
CA GLY A 73 -16.88 -16.80 -6.64
C GLY A 73 -16.51 -15.59 -5.79
N MET A 74 -15.21 -15.28 -5.76
CA MET A 74 -14.69 -14.12 -5.06
C MET A 74 -13.53 -13.48 -5.81
N VAL A 75 -13.18 -12.26 -5.40
CA VAL A 75 -12.01 -11.54 -5.91
C VAL A 75 -10.87 -11.63 -4.90
N PHE A 76 -9.71 -12.09 -5.36
CA PHE A 76 -8.44 -11.87 -4.67
C PHE A 76 -7.88 -10.52 -5.13
N ASN A 77 -8.03 -9.49 -4.29
CA ASN A 77 -7.74 -8.11 -4.66
C ASN A 77 -6.26 -7.76 -4.41
N MET A 78 -5.50 -7.59 -5.47
CA MET A 78 -4.12 -7.09 -5.47
C MET A 78 -4.00 -5.73 -6.16
N ALA A 79 -5.14 -5.06 -6.45
CA ALA A 79 -5.14 -3.80 -7.16
C ALA A 79 -4.60 -2.66 -6.29
N ALA A 80 -3.56 -1.99 -6.75
CA ALA A 80 -3.01 -0.78 -6.14
C ALA A 80 -3.73 0.50 -6.61
N GLY A 81 -4.73 0.36 -7.48
CA GLY A 81 -5.42 1.46 -8.12
C GLY A 81 -4.60 2.12 -9.23
N ILE A 82 -5.25 2.93 -10.06
CA ILE A 82 -4.62 3.50 -11.26
C ILE A 82 -4.11 4.91 -10.98
N GLN A 83 -4.93 5.79 -10.41
CA GLN A 83 -4.62 7.20 -10.17
C GLN A 83 -5.54 7.82 -9.12
N GLY A 84 -5.17 8.98 -8.59
CA GLY A 84 -5.92 9.70 -7.57
C GLY A 84 -5.48 9.39 -6.14
N GLU A 85 -5.81 10.29 -5.23
CA GLU A 85 -5.42 10.21 -3.82
C GLU A 85 -6.00 8.98 -3.12
N CYS A 86 -7.21 8.58 -3.51
CA CYS A 86 -7.91 7.42 -2.95
C CYS A 86 -7.89 6.20 -3.88
N ARG A 87 -6.86 6.05 -4.74
CA ARG A 87 -6.82 5.01 -5.77
C ARG A 87 -7.03 3.57 -5.25
N LEU A 88 -6.59 3.26 -4.04
CA LEU A 88 -6.78 1.94 -3.44
C LEU A 88 -8.25 1.60 -3.15
N THR A 89 -9.13 2.60 -3.12
CA THR A 89 -10.56 2.41 -2.84
C THR A 89 -11.37 2.01 -4.07
N HIS A 90 -10.86 2.21 -5.28
CA HIS A 90 -11.63 2.09 -6.52
C HIS A 90 -12.14 0.68 -6.73
N VAL A 91 -11.25 -0.32 -6.70
CA VAL A 91 -11.64 -1.72 -6.90
C VAL A 91 -12.54 -2.21 -5.78
N PRO A 92 -12.20 -2.06 -4.48
CA PRO A 92 -13.10 -2.43 -3.41
C PRO A 92 -14.49 -1.79 -3.50
N ALA A 93 -14.59 -0.50 -3.85
CA ALA A 93 -15.87 0.19 -3.99
C ALA A 93 -16.72 -0.36 -5.15
N MET A 94 -16.08 -0.70 -6.28
CA MET A 94 -16.77 -1.37 -7.41
C MET A 94 -17.30 -2.73 -7.00
N LEU A 95 -16.53 -3.51 -6.25
CA LEU A 95 -16.90 -4.85 -5.81
C LEU A 95 -18.02 -4.81 -4.77
N GLU A 96 -17.97 -3.88 -3.79
CA GLU A 96 -19.07 -3.69 -2.83
C GLU A 96 -20.36 -3.26 -3.53
N MET A 97 -20.29 -2.31 -4.46
CA MET A 97 -21.44 -1.88 -5.25
C MET A 97 -22.08 -3.05 -6.03
N ALA A 98 -21.26 -3.97 -6.52
CA ALA A 98 -21.71 -5.15 -7.26
C ALA A 98 -22.07 -6.36 -6.37
N GLY A 99 -21.87 -6.28 -5.06
CA GLY A 99 -22.10 -7.40 -4.14
C GLY A 99 -21.13 -8.56 -4.31
N ILE A 100 -19.91 -8.32 -4.81
CA ILE A 100 -18.90 -9.35 -5.06
C ILE A 100 -17.95 -9.45 -3.86
N PRO A 101 -17.81 -10.61 -3.21
CA PRO A 101 -16.87 -10.81 -2.12
C PRO A 101 -15.41 -10.64 -2.58
N TYR A 102 -14.57 -10.06 -1.72
CA TYR A 102 -13.17 -9.82 -2.03
C TYR A 102 -12.28 -9.89 -0.80
N THR A 103 -10.97 -10.06 -1.01
CA THR A 103 -9.95 -10.00 0.03
C THR A 103 -9.44 -8.57 0.23
N GLY A 104 -9.09 -8.24 1.47
CA GLY A 104 -8.54 -6.95 1.85
C GLY A 104 -9.54 -6.03 2.53
N SER A 105 -9.10 -4.81 2.79
CA SER A 105 -9.88 -3.82 3.54
C SER A 105 -11.02 -3.23 2.72
N SER A 106 -12.05 -2.74 3.42
CA SER A 106 -13.13 -1.96 2.81
C SER A 106 -12.62 -0.68 2.13
N PRO A 107 -13.40 -0.04 1.25
CA PRO A 107 -13.05 1.25 0.66
C PRO A 107 -12.70 2.31 1.71
N LEU A 108 -13.45 2.35 2.81
CA LEU A 108 -13.18 3.28 3.91
C LEU A 108 -11.82 2.98 4.56
N GLY A 109 -11.53 1.71 4.86
CA GLY A 109 -10.25 1.29 5.44
C GLY A 109 -9.07 1.65 4.53
N HIS A 110 -9.18 1.36 3.24
CA HIS A 110 -8.16 1.74 2.25
C HIS A 110 -7.97 3.25 2.12
N GLY A 111 -9.05 4.03 2.09
CA GLY A 111 -8.99 5.49 1.99
C GLY A 111 -8.28 6.12 3.20
N LEU A 112 -8.64 5.69 4.39
CA LEU A 112 -8.02 6.17 5.63
C LEU A 112 -6.55 5.75 5.74
N ALA A 113 -6.23 4.48 5.45
CA ALA A 113 -4.88 3.94 5.59
C ALA A 113 -3.88 4.51 4.57
N LEU A 114 -4.32 4.83 3.34
CA LEU A 114 -3.45 5.40 2.32
C LEU A 114 -3.00 6.82 2.69
N ASP A 115 -3.88 7.63 3.29
CA ASP A 115 -3.55 8.95 3.79
C ASP A 115 -2.84 8.87 5.15
N LYS A 116 -1.51 8.90 5.12
CA LYS A 116 -0.69 8.78 6.33
C LYS A 116 -0.98 9.87 7.37
N VAL A 117 -1.39 11.05 6.96
CA VAL A 117 -1.72 12.16 7.86
C VAL A 117 -3.02 11.88 8.60
N ILE A 118 -4.05 11.44 7.90
CA ILE A 118 -5.33 11.04 8.52
C ILE A 118 -5.10 9.84 9.43
N THR A 119 -4.42 8.79 8.96
CA THR A 119 -4.07 7.62 9.76
C THR A 119 -3.40 8.02 11.07
N LYS A 120 -2.34 8.84 11.01
CA LYS A 120 -1.60 9.26 12.21
C LYS A 120 -2.48 10.04 13.20
N ARG A 121 -3.42 10.85 12.71
CA ARG A 121 -4.36 11.57 13.57
C ARG A 121 -5.33 10.60 14.25
N LEU A 122 -5.90 9.65 13.51
CA LEU A 122 -6.85 8.67 14.05
C LEU A 122 -6.21 7.75 15.10
N ILE A 123 -5.02 7.21 14.82
CA ILE A 123 -4.32 6.34 15.79
C ILE A 123 -3.88 7.12 17.03
N ARG A 124 -3.49 8.38 16.90
CA ARG A 124 -3.16 9.25 18.03
C ARG A 124 -4.38 9.57 18.88
N ASP A 125 -5.52 9.86 18.24
CA ASP A 125 -6.79 10.09 18.92
C ASP A 125 -7.27 8.84 19.69
N SER A 126 -6.94 7.66 19.18
CA SER A 126 -7.17 6.38 19.85
C SER A 126 -6.14 6.05 20.96
N GLY A 127 -5.25 6.98 21.30
CA GLY A 127 -4.22 6.79 22.34
C GLY A 127 -3.01 5.96 21.93
N VAL A 128 -2.88 5.59 20.63
CA VAL A 128 -1.73 4.82 20.14
C VAL A 128 -0.59 5.77 19.78
N PRO A 129 0.63 5.55 20.30
CA PRO A 129 1.79 6.38 19.99
C PRO A 129 2.13 6.38 18.50
N THR A 130 2.44 7.54 17.97
CA THR A 130 2.96 7.72 16.61
C THR A 130 3.96 8.85 16.60
N PRO A 131 5.02 8.82 15.77
CA PRO A 131 6.03 9.88 15.71
C PRO A 131 5.42 11.27 15.55
N ASN A 132 6.02 12.29 16.15
CA ASN A 132 5.63 13.66 15.86
C ASN A 132 5.87 13.98 14.39
N PHE A 133 5.00 14.79 13.81
CA PHE A 133 5.05 15.05 12.38
C PHE A 133 4.58 16.44 12.00
N ARG A 134 4.98 16.88 10.81
CA ARG A 134 4.49 18.08 10.10
C ARG A 134 4.14 17.69 8.66
N VAL A 135 3.23 18.45 8.07
CA VAL A 135 2.93 18.38 6.65
C VAL A 135 3.54 19.61 5.99
N MET A 136 4.36 19.40 4.98
CA MET A 136 5.10 20.47 4.32
C MET A 136 4.87 20.48 2.81
N ARG A 137 4.80 21.68 2.23
CA ARG A 137 4.62 21.92 0.79
C ARG A 137 5.82 22.60 0.15
N ARG A 138 6.69 23.23 0.93
CA ARG A 138 7.81 24.05 0.44
C ARG A 138 9.14 23.72 1.14
N GLY A 139 9.11 23.00 2.25
CA GLY A 139 10.28 22.75 3.07
C GLY A 139 10.83 23.98 3.77
N THR A 140 10.11 25.11 3.74
CA THR A 140 10.39 26.35 4.47
C THR A 140 9.46 26.56 5.66
N GLU A 141 8.49 25.67 5.81
CA GLU A 141 7.62 25.62 6.99
C GLU A 141 8.45 25.27 8.23
N GLY A 142 8.12 25.89 9.34
CA GLY A 142 8.84 25.62 10.59
C GLY A 142 8.77 24.14 10.99
N THR A 143 9.89 23.58 11.38
CA THR A 143 9.98 22.21 11.91
C THR A 143 9.32 22.09 13.28
N GLY A 144 9.13 23.21 13.97
CA GLY A 144 8.62 23.23 15.35
C GLY A 144 9.56 22.48 16.29
N ASP A 145 9.02 21.51 16.99
CA ASP A 145 9.67 20.66 17.98
C ASP A 145 10.12 19.29 17.42
N LEU A 146 10.16 19.11 16.09
CA LEU A 146 10.63 17.86 15.49
C LEU A 146 12.11 17.63 15.78
N ARG A 147 12.42 16.45 16.29
CA ARG A 147 13.79 15.99 16.54
C ARG A 147 14.33 15.30 15.28
N PHE A 148 15.55 15.64 14.91
CA PHE A 148 16.28 14.96 13.84
C PHE A 148 17.01 13.70 14.37
N PRO A 149 17.17 12.67 13.51
CA PRO A 149 16.78 12.61 12.10
C PRO A 149 15.27 12.55 11.89
N VAL A 150 14.81 12.96 10.71
CA VAL A 150 13.41 12.88 10.30
C VAL A 150 13.25 12.05 9.03
N VAL A 151 12.12 11.39 8.92
CA VAL A 151 11.69 10.70 7.69
C VAL A 151 10.80 11.64 6.88
N VAL A 152 11.16 11.85 5.62
CA VAL A 152 10.40 12.64 4.65
C VAL A 152 9.82 11.69 3.59
N LYS A 153 8.50 11.70 3.41
CA LYS A 153 7.82 10.78 2.51
C LYS A 153 6.55 11.37 1.90
N PRO A 154 6.09 10.86 0.74
CA PRO A 154 4.82 11.28 0.16
C PRO A 154 3.63 10.87 1.06
N ARG A 155 2.61 11.73 1.10
CA ARG A 155 1.42 11.52 1.94
C ARG A 155 0.62 10.27 1.54
N HIS A 156 0.45 10.02 0.23
CA HIS A 156 -0.45 8.99 -0.33
C HIS A 156 0.27 7.88 -1.12
N GLU A 157 1.55 7.64 -0.88
CA GLU A 157 2.28 6.53 -1.50
C GLU A 157 2.39 5.32 -0.57
N SER A 158 2.78 4.18 -1.14
CA SER A 158 3.02 2.91 -0.45
C SER A 158 4.40 2.34 -0.78
N SER A 159 4.76 1.20 -0.19
CA SER A 159 6.00 0.45 -0.49
C SER A 159 7.29 1.26 -0.29
N SER A 160 7.32 2.18 0.67
CA SER A 160 8.46 3.10 0.93
C SER A 160 8.85 3.98 -0.26
N PHE A 161 8.00 4.07 -1.30
CA PHE A 161 8.28 4.86 -2.49
C PHE A 161 8.39 6.35 -2.14
N GLY A 162 9.56 6.94 -2.45
CA GLY A 162 9.86 8.35 -2.14
C GLY A 162 10.26 8.63 -0.70
N LEU A 163 10.50 7.60 0.12
CA LEU A 163 10.95 7.76 1.50
C LEU A 163 12.41 8.21 1.54
N GLN A 164 12.71 9.21 2.37
CA GLN A 164 14.04 9.75 2.58
C GLN A 164 14.30 9.94 4.09
N LEU A 165 15.49 9.55 4.56
CA LEU A 165 15.95 9.88 5.92
C LEU A 165 16.81 11.14 5.85
N VAL A 166 16.50 12.12 6.69
CA VAL A 166 17.16 13.42 6.73
C VAL A 166 17.72 13.65 8.12
N HIS A 167 19.05 13.69 8.22
CA HIS A 167 19.76 13.83 9.48
C HIS A 167 19.89 15.29 9.93
N GLU A 168 19.92 16.23 8.98
CA GLU A 168 20.21 17.63 9.26
C GLU A 168 19.14 18.57 8.71
N PRO A 169 18.75 19.62 9.45
CA PRO A 169 17.75 20.60 8.98
C PRO A 169 18.10 21.24 7.63
N ALA A 170 19.39 21.42 7.33
CA ALA A 170 19.84 22.01 6.06
C ALA A 170 19.40 21.21 4.82
N ARG A 171 19.19 19.90 4.94
CA ARG A 171 18.75 19.02 3.85
C ARG A 171 17.24 18.90 3.73
N LEU A 172 16.49 19.33 4.74
CA LEU A 172 15.03 19.13 4.80
C LEU A 172 14.32 19.78 3.61
N ARG A 173 14.69 21.01 3.27
CA ARG A 173 14.07 21.73 2.14
C ARG A 173 14.17 20.93 0.84
N GLN A 174 15.35 20.44 0.53
CA GLN A 174 15.58 19.66 -0.69
C GLN A 174 14.75 18.37 -0.69
N ALA A 175 14.68 17.65 0.43
CA ALA A 175 13.89 16.43 0.55
C ALA A 175 12.39 16.70 0.34
N VAL A 176 11.84 17.76 0.92
CA VAL A 176 10.45 18.17 0.72
C VAL A 176 10.19 18.57 -0.75
N GLU A 177 11.09 19.35 -1.37
CA GLU A 177 10.99 19.75 -2.77
C GLU A 177 10.94 18.53 -3.71
N VAL A 178 11.72 17.48 -3.44
CA VAL A 178 11.64 16.21 -4.19
C VAL A 178 10.23 15.60 -4.10
N ILE A 179 9.63 15.53 -2.92
CA ILE A 179 8.28 14.99 -2.76
C ILE A 179 7.27 15.83 -3.54
N VAL A 180 7.28 17.14 -3.33
CA VAL A 180 6.29 18.03 -3.93
C VAL A 180 6.39 18.05 -5.46
N THR A 181 7.62 18.05 -5.99
CA THR A 181 7.82 18.15 -7.47
C THR A 181 7.69 16.80 -8.17
N GLN A 182 8.24 15.74 -7.57
CA GLN A 182 8.26 14.43 -8.23
C GLN A 182 6.97 13.63 -8.01
N TYR A 183 6.32 13.78 -6.86
CA TYR A 183 5.12 13.02 -6.51
C TYR A 183 3.84 13.87 -6.61
N ALA A 184 3.94 15.18 -6.78
CA ALA A 184 2.82 16.12 -6.81
C ALA A 184 1.92 16.01 -5.57
N GLN A 185 2.52 15.79 -4.39
CA GLN A 185 1.86 15.58 -3.11
C GLN A 185 2.51 16.42 -2.01
N ASP A 186 1.77 16.62 -0.93
CA ASP A 186 2.34 17.15 0.31
C ASP A 186 3.37 16.14 0.86
N ALA A 187 4.45 16.65 1.44
CA ALA A 187 5.42 15.84 2.16
C ALA A 187 4.97 15.66 3.61
N LEU A 188 4.91 14.41 4.06
CA LEU A 188 4.87 14.07 5.48
C LEU A 188 6.31 14.04 5.99
N VAL A 189 6.61 14.89 6.99
CA VAL A 189 7.88 14.95 7.70
C VAL A 189 7.64 14.48 9.12
N GLU A 190 8.27 13.41 9.55
CA GLU A 190 8.08 12.84 10.89
C GLU A 190 9.39 12.44 11.54
N GLU A 191 9.44 12.44 12.87
CA GLU A 191 10.61 11.97 13.61
C GLU A 191 10.92 10.52 13.25
N TYR A 192 12.20 10.22 13.01
CA TYR A 192 12.67 8.85 12.92
C TYR A 192 12.69 8.23 14.33
N ILE A 193 12.07 7.08 14.47
CA ILE A 193 12.11 6.31 15.72
C ILE A 193 13.05 5.14 15.50
N GLU A 194 14.15 5.14 16.22
CA GLU A 194 15.07 4.01 16.23
C GLU A 194 14.46 2.82 16.98
N GLY A 195 14.64 1.63 16.47
CA GLY A 195 14.12 0.41 17.10
C GLY A 195 13.94 -0.74 16.13
N ARG A 196 13.29 -1.78 16.64
CA ARG A 196 12.91 -2.96 15.85
C ARG A 196 11.74 -2.64 14.95
N GLU A 197 11.77 -3.10 13.71
CA GLU A 197 10.65 -2.98 12.77
C GLU A 197 9.86 -4.29 12.75
N ILE A 198 8.65 -4.25 13.29
CA ILE A 198 7.79 -5.43 13.46
C ILE A 198 6.54 -5.28 12.58
N THR A 199 6.27 -6.29 11.76
CA THR A 199 5.01 -6.40 11.02
C THR A 199 4.02 -7.25 11.81
N VAL A 200 2.83 -6.71 12.02
CA VAL A 200 1.70 -7.38 12.67
C VAL A 200 0.60 -7.62 11.64
N ALA A 201 0.39 -8.86 11.25
CA ALA A 201 -0.68 -9.22 10.34
C ALA A 201 -1.95 -9.61 11.11
N LEU A 202 -3.10 -9.18 10.63
CA LEU A 202 -4.41 -9.44 11.21
C LEU A 202 -5.30 -10.17 10.20
N LEU A 203 -6.04 -11.16 10.67
CA LEU A 203 -7.01 -11.91 9.88
C LEU A 203 -8.38 -11.90 10.56
N GLY A 204 -9.45 -11.63 9.80
CA GLY A 204 -10.82 -11.68 10.29
C GLY A 204 -11.68 -10.50 9.86
N ASN A 205 -13.00 -10.61 10.11
CA ASN A 205 -14.01 -9.59 9.79
C ASN A 205 -14.81 -9.12 11.03
N GLY A 206 -14.49 -9.58 12.20
CA GLY A 206 -15.13 -9.23 13.47
C GLY A 206 -14.11 -9.37 14.57
N GLU A 207 -14.04 -10.54 15.19
CA GLU A 207 -12.90 -10.87 16.01
C GLU A 207 -11.68 -11.06 15.13
N LEU A 208 -10.59 -10.36 15.46
CA LEU A 208 -9.36 -10.39 14.69
C LEU A 208 -8.39 -11.40 15.30
N GLU A 209 -7.91 -12.31 14.47
CA GLU A 209 -6.77 -13.16 14.79
C GLU A 209 -5.48 -12.40 14.50
N VAL A 210 -4.60 -12.29 15.49
CA VAL A 210 -3.25 -11.76 15.32
C VAL A 210 -2.35 -12.90 14.87
N LEU A 211 -1.82 -12.81 13.66
CA LEU A 211 -0.88 -13.79 13.13
C LEU A 211 0.51 -13.62 13.78
N PRO A 212 1.40 -14.62 13.68
CA PRO A 212 2.75 -14.52 14.21
C PRO A 212 3.47 -13.25 13.72
N LEU A 213 4.15 -12.58 14.65
CA LEU A 213 4.87 -11.33 14.37
C LEU A 213 6.07 -11.60 13.47
N VAL A 214 6.31 -10.70 12.51
CA VAL A 214 7.47 -10.76 11.62
C VAL A 214 8.37 -9.57 11.89
N GLU A 215 9.60 -9.84 12.30
CA GLU A 215 10.64 -8.83 12.47
C GLU A 215 11.48 -8.67 11.22
N GLN A 216 11.86 -7.43 10.92
CA GLN A 216 12.86 -7.12 9.91
C GLN A 216 14.24 -7.02 10.61
N ASP A 217 15.12 -7.95 10.29
CA ASP A 217 16.50 -7.96 10.77
C ASP A 217 17.38 -7.21 9.76
N PHE A 218 17.88 -6.06 10.18
CA PHE A 218 18.72 -5.19 9.35
C PHE A 218 20.21 -5.55 9.43
N GLY A 219 20.60 -6.53 10.24
CA GLY A 219 22.00 -6.88 10.47
C GLY A 219 22.82 -5.68 10.95
N ASP A 220 23.96 -5.45 10.31
CA ASP A 220 24.91 -4.37 10.68
C ASP A 220 24.57 -3.01 10.02
N ARG A 221 23.38 -2.81 9.49
CA ARG A 221 22.99 -1.53 8.91
C ARG A 221 22.90 -0.45 9.99
N GLU A 222 23.47 0.72 9.70
CA GLU A 222 23.35 1.89 10.58
C GLU A 222 21.91 2.41 10.69
N THR A 223 21.09 2.17 9.67
CA THR A 223 19.70 2.65 9.61
C THR A 223 18.74 1.48 9.52
N HIS A 224 17.85 1.38 10.50
CA HIS A 224 16.79 0.39 10.56
C HIS A 224 15.53 0.96 9.90
N LEU A 225 15.53 0.95 8.57
CA LEU A 225 14.44 1.46 7.75
C LEU A 225 14.36 0.68 6.45
N ILE A 226 13.20 0.10 6.16
CA ILE A 226 12.99 -0.59 4.89
C ILE A 226 12.77 0.44 3.78
N SER A 227 13.71 0.48 2.84
CA SER A 227 13.63 1.33 1.66
C SER A 227 12.75 0.72 0.56
N TRP A 228 12.52 1.48 -0.51
CA TRP A 228 11.89 0.96 -1.71
C TRP A 228 12.78 -0.08 -2.41
N GLU A 229 14.08 0.16 -2.44
CA GLU A 229 15.09 -0.74 -3.01
C GLU A 229 15.13 -2.09 -2.29
N ASP A 230 14.96 -2.11 -0.96
CA ASP A 230 14.83 -3.36 -0.20
C ASP A 230 13.60 -4.14 -0.63
N LYS A 231 12.45 -3.46 -0.80
CA LYS A 231 11.19 -4.10 -1.19
C LYS A 231 11.18 -4.60 -2.62
N MET A 232 12.01 -4.02 -3.49
CA MET A 232 12.16 -4.42 -4.89
C MET A 232 13.32 -5.38 -5.11
N HIS A 233 13.92 -5.90 -4.04
CA HIS A 233 15.08 -6.80 -4.11
C HIS A 233 16.26 -6.22 -4.91
N MET A 234 16.46 -4.92 -4.84
CA MET A 234 17.50 -4.17 -5.53
C MET A 234 18.66 -3.77 -4.60
N ALA A 235 18.49 -3.96 -3.29
CA ALA A 235 19.49 -3.59 -2.30
C ALA A 235 20.65 -4.60 -2.31
N VAL A 236 21.87 -4.11 -2.07
CA VAL A 236 23.10 -4.93 -2.01
C VAL A 236 23.06 -5.94 -0.85
N ALA A 237 22.43 -5.55 0.27
CA ALA A 237 22.20 -6.39 1.44
C ALA A 237 20.76 -6.18 1.92
N GLU A 238 19.89 -7.11 1.59
CA GLU A 238 18.48 -7.05 1.98
C GLU A 238 18.29 -7.40 3.46
N PRO A 239 17.34 -6.74 4.16
CA PRO A 239 16.92 -7.17 5.48
C PRO A 239 16.36 -8.59 5.45
N ARG A 240 16.65 -9.37 6.49
CA ARG A 240 16.07 -10.71 6.65
C ARG A 240 14.76 -10.61 7.42
N GLN A 241 13.85 -11.52 7.14
CA GLN A 241 12.61 -11.64 7.89
C GLN A 241 12.70 -12.81 8.87
N THR A 242 12.41 -12.55 10.14
CA THR A 242 12.32 -13.56 11.19
C THR A 242 10.89 -13.68 11.67
N CYS A 243 10.35 -14.91 11.68
CA CYS A 243 9.02 -15.23 12.15
C CYS A 243 9.05 -16.53 12.96
N PRO A 244 8.51 -16.59 14.18
CA PRO A 244 8.05 -15.45 14.97
C PRO A 244 9.18 -14.53 15.42
N ALA A 245 8.85 -13.25 15.61
CA ALA A 245 9.80 -12.21 16.04
C ALA A 245 10.14 -12.35 17.53
#